data_90aebb3001a2aa57d99cf85182e932fe
#
_entry.id   90aebb3001a2aa57d99cf85182e932fe
#
_cell.length_a   1.000
_cell.length_b   1.000
_cell.length_c   1.000
_cell.angle_alpha   90.00
_cell.angle_beta   90.00
_cell.angle_gamma   90.00
#
_symmetry.space_group_name_H-M   'P 1'
#
loop_
_entity.id
_entity.type
_entity.pdbx_description
1 polymer ?
#
loop_
_entity_poly.entity_id
_entity_poly.type
_entity_poly.pdbx_seq_one_letter_code
_entity_poly.pdbx_strand_id
1 'polypeptide(L)'
;MAKKPPPPASPTLLEAAARRAGGGSPATTPLADRMRPRSLEEVVGQRQLLREGKLLREVIQKDRVPSLILWGPPGSGKTTLAHVISQLTRAEFVRFSAVLGGLPELRELLSAARERRAYQGKPTILFVDEIHRFNKGQQDAFLPHVEDGSITLIGATTENPSFSVNAAVLSRCRVFRLEALELDDVVMLLERALSDAERGLGQLGLRAEPAAVTAIARAASGDARRALGMLETAVGLLAPGGTLDLAVVEAAVESRTLLYDKSGEEHYNVSSALIKSMRGSDPDAALYWLLRMLEAGDDPLFLLRRLMIFASEDVGNADPRALQVAVSADEAFRRMGMPEGIYPLSHACLYLASCPKSAAVKAAIGAARAAIAEHGALPVPKKLRNAVTKLMKEEGYGDGYRYPPDFEGSVVPGESYLPDALEGARFYEPTQQGLEQAIGERLARLRKKPGS
;
A
#
# COMPACT_ATOMS: atom_id res chain seq x y z
N MET A 1 -22.78 -28.34 52.52
CA MET A 1 -22.57 -26.89 52.67
C MET A 1 -21.93 -26.36 51.42
N ALA A 2 -22.70 -25.71 50.56
CA ALA A 2 -22.24 -25.13 49.32
C ALA A 2 -21.55 -23.76 49.59
N LYS A 3 -20.33 -23.59 49.14
CA LYS A 3 -19.58 -22.31 49.23
C LYS A 3 -20.27 -21.24 48.38
N LYS A 4 -20.62 -20.11 49.00
CA LYS A 4 -21.15 -18.91 48.36
C LYS A 4 -20.10 -18.38 47.33
N PRO A 5 -20.53 -17.95 46.12
CA PRO A 5 -19.59 -17.36 45.17
C PRO A 5 -19.02 -16.05 45.71
N PRO A 6 -17.77 -15.68 45.35
CA PRO A 6 -17.18 -14.43 45.80
C PRO A 6 -17.95 -13.24 45.21
N PRO A 7 -17.99 -12.10 45.91
CA PRO A 7 -18.62 -10.89 45.39
C PRO A 7 -17.88 -10.37 44.16
N PRO A 8 -18.56 -9.68 43.21
CA PRO A 8 -17.93 -9.11 42.04
C PRO A 8 -16.85 -8.08 42.48
N ALA A 9 -15.69 -8.19 41.87
CA ALA A 9 -14.56 -7.29 42.14
C ALA A 9 -14.99 -5.81 41.89
N SER A 10 -14.74 -4.97 42.85
CA SER A 10 -14.96 -3.53 42.71
C SER A 10 -14.10 -2.99 41.56
N PRO A 11 -14.64 -2.14 40.67
CA PRO A 11 -13.86 -1.59 39.55
C PRO A 11 -12.64 -0.86 40.08
N THR A 12 -11.50 -1.06 39.43
CA THR A 12 -10.25 -0.38 39.79
C THR A 12 -10.40 1.13 39.64
N LEU A 13 -9.63 1.90 40.41
CA LEU A 13 -9.63 3.38 40.32
C LEU A 13 -9.40 3.87 38.88
N LEU A 14 -8.65 3.11 38.06
CA LEU A 14 -8.44 3.36 36.65
C LEU A 14 -9.71 3.12 35.80
N GLU A 15 -10.50 2.09 36.10
CA GLU A 15 -11.79 1.84 35.41
C GLU A 15 -12.85 2.89 35.80
N ALA A 16 -12.85 3.33 37.07
CA ALA A 16 -13.71 4.41 37.52
C ALA A 16 -13.30 5.76 36.92
N ALA A 17 -12.00 6.00 36.74
CA ALA A 17 -11.46 7.17 36.04
C ALA A 17 -11.75 7.12 34.52
N ALA A 18 -11.63 5.96 33.89
CA ALA A 18 -11.97 5.78 32.47
C ALA A 18 -13.46 5.97 32.19
N ARG A 19 -14.34 5.51 33.09
CA ARG A 19 -15.80 5.79 33.00
C ARG A 19 -16.15 7.26 33.23
N ARG A 20 -15.39 7.98 34.05
CA ARG A 20 -15.55 9.43 34.22
C ARG A 20 -14.92 10.23 33.06
N ALA A 21 -13.86 9.72 32.44
CA ALA A 21 -13.25 10.30 31.23
C ALA A 21 -14.04 10.01 29.94
N GLY A 22 -14.94 9.03 29.96
CA GLY A 22 -15.87 8.75 28.84
C GLY A 22 -16.95 9.81 28.63
N GLY A 23 -17.05 10.80 29.52
CA GLY A 23 -17.82 12.03 29.39
C GLY A 23 -16.91 13.23 29.04
N GLY A 24 -16.05 13.09 28.01
CA GLY A 24 -15.29 14.22 27.50
C GLY A 24 -16.24 15.36 27.12
N SER A 25 -15.98 16.56 27.64
CA SER A 25 -16.68 17.77 27.23
C SER A 25 -16.72 17.84 25.69
N PRO A 26 -17.83 18.22 25.05
CA PRO A 26 -17.93 18.35 23.59
C PRO A 26 -16.77 19.13 22.94
N ALA A 27 -16.13 20.01 23.70
CA ALA A 27 -15.01 20.83 23.28
C ALA A 27 -13.66 20.08 23.10
N THR A 28 -13.53 18.83 23.58
CA THR A 28 -12.24 18.07 23.52
C THR A 28 -12.23 16.96 22.48
N THR A 29 -13.38 16.57 21.95
CA THR A 29 -13.47 15.53 20.92
C THR A 29 -13.32 16.15 19.53
N PRO A 30 -12.43 15.63 18.65
CA PRO A 30 -12.25 16.15 17.29
C PRO A 30 -13.56 16.22 16.50
N LEU A 31 -13.74 17.26 15.70
CA LEU A 31 -14.94 17.48 14.88
C LEU A 31 -15.27 16.26 13.99
N ALA A 32 -14.24 15.64 13.43
CA ALA A 32 -14.38 14.42 12.60
C ALA A 32 -15.01 13.24 13.36
N ASP A 33 -14.77 13.12 14.66
CA ASP A 33 -15.36 12.06 15.48
C ASP A 33 -16.78 12.44 15.91
N ARG A 34 -17.04 13.71 16.24
CA ARG A 34 -18.37 14.22 16.59
C ARG A 34 -19.36 14.11 15.41
N MET A 35 -18.88 14.41 14.20
CA MET A 35 -19.67 14.40 12.96
C MET A 35 -19.84 13.00 12.34
N ARG A 36 -19.43 11.94 13.01
CA ARG A 36 -19.64 10.58 12.51
C ARG A 36 -21.13 10.29 12.29
N PRO A 37 -21.51 9.78 11.11
CA PRO A 37 -22.85 9.33 10.83
C PRO A 37 -23.39 8.34 11.86
N ARG A 38 -24.65 8.52 12.25
CA ARG A 38 -25.39 7.64 13.17
C ARG A 38 -26.33 6.70 12.43
N SER A 39 -26.63 6.99 11.15
CA SER A 39 -27.48 6.15 10.30
C SER A 39 -26.91 6.05 8.89
N LEU A 40 -27.46 5.17 8.06
CA LEU A 40 -27.06 5.02 6.65
C LEU A 40 -27.38 6.28 5.82
N GLU A 41 -28.43 7.00 6.18
CA GLU A 41 -28.88 8.22 5.53
C GLU A 41 -27.93 9.40 5.77
N GLU A 42 -27.23 9.37 6.90
CA GLU A 42 -26.23 10.38 7.23
C GLU A 42 -24.87 10.14 6.52
N VAL A 43 -24.64 8.93 5.99
CA VAL A 43 -23.39 8.63 5.27
C VAL A 43 -23.36 9.41 3.95
N VAL A 44 -22.34 10.24 3.81
CA VAL A 44 -22.14 11.05 2.61
C VAL A 44 -21.35 10.24 1.57
N GLY A 45 -21.69 10.39 0.30
CA GLY A 45 -21.07 9.67 -0.80
C GLY A 45 -21.44 8.18 -0.85
N GLN A 46 -20.57 7.36 -1.42
CA GLN A 46 -20.71 5.91 -1.54
C GLN A 46 -22.03 5.44 -2.17
N ARG A 47 -22.59 6.25 -3.10
CA ARG A 47 -23.91 6.00 -3.72
C ARG A 47 -23.95 4.64 -4.44
N GLN A 48 -22.82 4.19 -5.00
CA GLN A 48 -22.69 2.90 -5.67
C GLN A 48 -22.89 1.70 -4.72
N LEU A 49 -22.71 1.89 -3.40
CA LEU A 49 -22.84 0.85 -2.36
C LEU A 49 -24.11 1.00 -1.52
N LEU A 50 -24.53 2.24 -1.25
CA LEU A 50 -25.55 2.56 -0.23
C LEU A 50 -26.89 3.08 -0.79
N ARG A 51 -27.03 3.26 -2.11
CA ARG A 51 -28.32 3.60 -2.73
C ARG A 51 -29.33 2.45 -2.48
N GLU A 52 -30.61 2.78 -2.47
CA GLU A 52 -31.70 1.79 -2.39
C GLU A 52 -31.53 0.69 -3.44
N GLY A 53 -31.81 -0.56 -3.02
CA GLY A 53 -31.61 -1.75 -3.85
C GLY A 53 -30.17 -2.24 -3.97
N LYS A 54 -29.19 -1.58 -3.36
CA LYS A 54 -27.81 -2.07 -3.34
C LYS A 54 -27.61 -3.11 -2.24
N LEU A 55 -26.84 -4.14 -2.59
CA LEU A 55 -26.63 -5.31 -1.72
C LEU A 55 -26.16 -4.93 -0.31
N LEU A 56 -25.16 -4.02 -0.21
CA LEU A 56 -24.61 -3.66 1.10
C LEU A 56 -25.67 -2.99 1.99
N ARG A 57 -26.46 -2.05 1.43
CA ARG A 57 -27.56 -1.43 2.16
C ARG A 57 -28.60 -2.46 2.64
N GLU A 58 -29.02 -3.35 1.75
CA GLU A 58 -30.00 -4.39 2.05
C GLU A 58 -29.56 -5.33 3.18
N VAL A 59 -28.30 -5.79 3.17
CA VAL A 59 -27.81 -6.71 4.21
C VAL A 59 -27.66 -6.01 5.56
N ILE A 60 -27.32 -4.71 5.56
CA ILE A 60 -27.24 -3.91 6.80
C ILE A 60 -28.65 -3.71 7.38
N GLN A 61 -29.60 -3.26 6.55
CA GLN A 61 -30.98 -3.01 7.00
C GLN A 61 -31.71 -4.28 7.49
N LYS A 62 -31.39 -5.44 6.90
CA LYS A 62 -31.94 -6.73 7.29
C LYS A 62 -31.19 -7.40 8.46
N ASP A 63 -30.18 -6.75 9.02
CA ASP A 63 -29.28 -7.29 10.05
C ASP A 63 -28.70 -8.68 9.68
N ARG A 64 -28.28 -8.83 8.41
CA ARG A 64 -27.70 -10.04 7.83
C ARG A 64 -26.37 -9.75 7.16
N VAL A 65 -25.53 -9.01 7.87
CA VAL A 65 -24.21 -8.60 7.37
C VAL A 65 -23.32 -9.84 7.21
N PRO A 66 -22.86 -10.18 6.00
CA PRO A 66 -21.89 -11.25 5.80
C PRO A 66 -20.49 -10.79 6.23
N SER A 67 -19.52 -11.70 6.30
CA SER A 67 -18.12 -11.32 6.40
C SER A 67 -17.72 -10.52 5.17
N LEU A 68 -17.07 -9.38 5.38
CA LEU A 68 -16.72 -8.42 4.31
C LEU A 68 -15.41 -7.69 4.56
N ILE A 69 -14.81 -7.21 3.48
CA ILE A 69 -13.66 -6.33 3.48
C ILE A 69 -14.08 -4.99 2.88
N LEU A 70 -13.92 -3.92 3.66
CA LEU A 70 -14.09 -2.54 3.20
C LEU A 70 -12.72 -2.03 2.73
N TRP A 71 -12.58 -1.78 1.44
CA TRP A 71 -11.35 -1.29 0.84
C TRP A 71 -11.56 0.07 0.20
N GLY A 72 -10.61 0.98 0.36
CA GLY A 72 -10.63 2.29 -0.28
C GLY A 72 -9.69 3.29 0.37
N PRO A 73 -9.54 4.50 -0.20
CA PRO A 73 -8.59 5.50 0.27
C PRO A 73 -8.89 5.97 1.70
N PRO A 74 -7.92 6.62 2.37
CA PRO A 74 -8.14 7.27 3.66
C PRO A 74 -9.33 8.23 3.61
N GLY A 75 -10.04 8.36 4.72
CA GLY A 75 -11.18 9.28 4.82
C GLY A 75 -12.43 8.92 3.99
N SER A 76 -12.44 7.81 3.23
CA SER A 76 -13.58 7.36 2.41
C SER A 76 -14.77 6.83 3.23
N GLY A 77 -14.63 6.69 4.56
CA GLY A 77 -15.72 6.28 5.44
C GLY A 77 -15.74 4.79 5.85
N LYS A 78 -14.67 4.01 5.64
CA LYS A 78 -14.59 2.58 6.03
C LYS A 78 -14.95 2.33 7.50
N THR A 79 -14.22 2.97 8.41
CA THR A 79 -14.43 2.88 9.87
C THR A 79 -15.79 3.49 10.28
N THR A 80 -16.22 4.53 9.57
CA THR A 80 -17.54 5.16 9.74
C THR A 80 -18.67 4.19 9.40
N LEU A 81 -18.59 3.51 8.27
CA LEU A 81 -19.59 2.52 7.86
C LEU A 81 -19.64 1.34 8.83
N ALA A 82 -18.49 0.86 9.31
CA ALA A 82 -18.42 -0.16 10.35
C ALA A 82 -19.09 0.32 11.65
N HIS A 83 -18.95 1.60 12.01
CA HIS A 83 -19.63 2.19 13.14
C HIS A 83 -21.15 2.24 12.95
N VAL A 84 -21.63 2.66 11.79
CA VAL A 84 -23.07 2.63 11.47
C VAL A 84 -23.61 1.21 11.54
N ILE A 85 -22.91 0.22 11.01
CA ILE A 85 -23.28 -1.20 11.15
C ILE A 85 -23.37 -1.59 12.62
N SER A 86 -22.43 -1.15 13.46
CA SER A 86 -22.43 -1.46 14.89
C SER A 86 -23.66 -0.95 15.66
N GLN A 87 -24.26 0.13 15.18
CA GLN A 87 -25.46 0.72 15.78
C GLN A 87 -26.76 0.07 15.30
N LEU A 88 -26.75 -0.48 14.10
CA LEU A 88 -27.92 -1.07 13.45
C LEU A 88 -28.05 -2.59 13.72
N THR A 89 -26.95 -3.26 14.11
CA THR A 89 -26.94 -4.72 14.35
C THR A 89 -27.35 -5.08 15.76
N ARG A 90 -28.00 -6.25 15.90
CA ARG A 90 -28.26 -6.92 17.20
C ARG A 90 -27.07 -7.78 17.64
N ALA A 91 -26.08 -8.00 16.77
CA ALA A 91 -24.87 -8.73 17.08
C ALA A 91 -24.01 -7.98 18.11
N GLU A 92 -23.17 -8.72 18.84
CA GLU A 92 -22.11 -8.09 19.63
C GLU A 92 -21.04 -7.53 18.70
N PHE A 93 -20.80 -6.23 18.77
CA PHE A 93 -19.81 -5.58 17.93
C PHE A 93 -18.51 -5.36 18.70
N VAL A 94 -17.47 -6.07 18.27
CA VAL A 94 -16.13 -6.01 18.90
C VAL A 94 -15.16 -5.35 17.92
N ARG A 95 -14.45 -4.31 18.38
CA ARG A 95 -13.40 -3.66 17.61
C ARG A 95 -12.04 -4.21 18.00
N PHE A 96 -11.22 -4.50 17.02
CA PHE A 96 -9.85 -4.90 17.20
C PHE A 96 -8.93 -4.09 16.28
N SER A 97 -7.85 -3.55 16.84
CA SER A 97 -6.86 -2.81 16.07
C SER A 97 -5.68 -3.71 15.75
N ALA A 98 -5.39 -3.88 14.45
CA ALA A 98 -4.21 -4.62 14.02
C ALA A 98 -2.88 -3.95 14.42
N VAL A 99 -2.92 -2.67 14.81
CA VAL A 99 -1.75 -1.90 15.23
C VAL A 99 -1.42 -2.10 16.72
N LEU A 100 -2.44 -2.22 17.56
CA LEU A 100 -2.32 -2.21 19.02
C LEU A 100 -2.45 -3.60 19.63
N GLY A 101 -3.21 -4.52 19.00
CA GLY A 101 -3.53 -5.83 19.54
C GLY A 101 -2.61 -6.95 19.04
N GLY A 102 -2.25 -7.86 19.96
CA GLY A 102 -1.44 -9.04 19.67
C GLY A 102 -2.27 -10.30 19.35
N LEU A 103 -1.61 -11.37 18.87
CA LEU A 103 -2.24 -12.67 18.61
C LEU A 103 -2.89 -13.31 19.85
N PRO A 104 -2.34 -13.19 21.07
CA PRO A 104 -3.00 -13.71 22.26
C PRO A 104 -4.35 -13.05 22.53
N GLU A 105 -4.43 -11.74 22.50
CA GLU A 105 -5.66 -10.98 22.70
C GLU A 105 -6.71 -11.29 21.63
N LEU A 106 -6.28 -11.43 20.38
CA LEU A 106 -7.15 -11.87 19.29
C LEU A 106 -7.78 -13.24 19.58
N ARG A 107 -6.98 -14.22 20.04
CA ARG A 107 -7.47 -15.56 20.38
C ARG A 107 -8.48 -15.55 21.52
N GLU A 108 -8.26 -14.72 22.54
CA GLU A 108 -9.22 -14.55 23.65
C GLU A 108 -10.57 -14.00 23.13
N LEU A 109 -10.53 -12.97 22.26
CA LEU A 109 -11.74 -12.43 21.65
C LEU A 109 -12.49 -13.46 20.80
N LEU A 110 -11.76 -14.27 20.03
CA LEU A 110 -12.35 -15.34 19.20
C LEU A 110 -12.97 -16.44 20.05
N SER A 111 -12.32 -16.83 21.16
CA SER A 111 -12.87 -17.80 22.13
C SER A 111 -14.14 -17.26 22.79
N ALA A 112 -14.11 -16.01 23.26
CA ALA A 112 -15.27 -15.36 23.86
C ALA A 112 -16.45 -15.22 22.87
N ALA A 113 -16.17 -14.98 21.59
CA ALA A 113 -17.21 -14.94 20.55
C ALA A 113 -17.87 -16.32 20.35
N ARG A 114 -17.08 -17.39 20.34
CA ARG A 114 -17.57 -18.76 20.22
C ARG A 114 -18.43 -19.17 21.43
N GLU A 115 -17.97 -18.85 22.63
CA GLU A 115 -18.73 -19.09 23.87
C GLU A 115 -20.06 -18.31 23.88
N ARG A 116 -20.02 -17.02 23.52
CA ARG A 116 -21.23 -16.18 23.43
C ARG A 116 -22.27 -16.77 22.48
N ARG A 117 -21.81 -17.26 21.32
CA ARG A 117 -22.70 -17.93 20.37
C ARG A 117 -23.27 -19.22 20.93
N ALA A 118 -22.45 -20.05 21.57
CA ALA A 118 -22.87 -21.34 22.11
C ALA A 118 -23.86 -21.19 23.27
N TYR A 119 -23.61 -20.26 24.19
CA TYR A 119 -24.42 -20.14 25.43
C TYR A 119 -25.55 -19.11 25.33
N GLN A 120 -25.39 -18.06 24.49
CA GLN A 120 -26.36 -16.97 24.41
C GLN A 120 -27.07 -16.89 23.04
N GLY A 121 -26.63 -17.67 22.06
CA GLY A 121 -27.16 -17.60 20.69
C GLY A 121 -26.87 -16.25 20.00
N LYS A 122 -26.05 -15.37 20.61
CA LYS A 122 -25.79 -14.03 20.11
C LYS A 122 -24.57 -14.06 19.16
N PRO A 123 -24.73 -13.62 17.89
CA PRO A 123 -23.61 -13.52 16.94
C PRO A 123 -22.64 -12.40 17.34
N THR A 124 -21.39 -12.51 16.89
CA THR A 124 -20.37 -11.48 17.11
C THR A 124 -19.88 -10.96 15.75
N ILE A 125 -19.90 -9.63 15.57
CA ILE A 125 -19.22 -8.94 14.47
C ILE A 125 -17.86 -8.48 14.98
N LEU A 126 -16.79 -8.99 14.38
CA LEU A 126 -15.43 -8.56 14.67
C LEU A 126 -14.99 -7.57 13.60
N PHE A 127 -14.82 -6.30 13.98
CA PHE A 127 -14.28 -5.27 13.13
C PHE A 127 -12.76 -5.15 13.32
N VAL A 128 -12.00 -5.35 12.24
CA VAL A 128 -10.54 -5.25 12.22
C VAL A 128 -10.15 -4.07 11.35
N ASP A 129 -9.69 -3.00 11.98
CA ASP A 129 -9.15 -1.84 11.26
C ASP A 129 -7.71 -2.12 10.81
N GLU A 130 -7.37 -1.67 9.59
CA GLU A 130 -6.08 -1.87 8.95
C GLU A 130 -5.65 -3.35 8.90
N ILE A 131 -6.55 -4.24 8.46
CA ILE A 131 -6.34 -5.71 8.44
C ILE A 131 -5.07 -6.12 7.67
N HIS A 132 -4.58 -5.31 6.74
CA HIS A 132 -3.35 -5.54 5.99
C HIS A 132 -2.09 -5.55 6.87
N ARG A 133 -2.14 -4.99 8.07
CA ARG A 133 -1.03 -5.01 9.03
C ARG A 133 -0.85 -6.33 9.73
N PHE A 134 -1.81 -7.22 9.62
CA PHE A 134 -1.67 -8.58 10.11
C PHE A 134 -0.83 -9.44 9.19
N ASN A 135 0.09 -10.21 9.79
CA ASN A 135 0.79 -11.26 9.07
C ASN A 135 -0.16 -12.42 8.70
N LYS A 136 0.30 -13.31 7.80
CA LYS A 136 -0.51 -14.44 7.32
C LYS A 136 -1.06 -15.31 8.47
N GLY A 137 -0.24 -15.63 9.47
CA GLY A 137 -0.66 -16.46 10.60
C GLY A 137 -1.72 -15.80 11.50
N GLN A 138 -1.68 -14.47 11.62
CA GLN A 138 -2.73 -13.72 12.33
C GLN A 138 -4.03 -13.69 11.53
N GLN A 139 -3.95 -13.54 10.22
CA GLN A 139 -5.12 -13.61 9.35
C GLN A 139 -5.73 -15.01 9.31
N ASP A 140 -4.92 -16.06 9.33
CA ASP A 140 -5.40 -17.46 9.39
C ASP A 140 -6.16 -17.78 10.68
N ALA A 141 -5.88 -17.08 11.78
CA ALA A 141 -6.59 -17.27 13.04
C ALA A 141 -8.10 -16.95 12.95
N PHE A 142 -8.53 -16.13 11.97
CA PHE A 142 -9.96 -15.85 11.76
C PHE A 142 -10.70 -17.01 11.08
N LEU A 143 -10.01 -17.80 10.24
CA LEU A 143 -10.64 -18.73 9.32
C LEU A 143 -11.60 -19.72 9.99
N PRO A 144 -11.20 -20.46 11.06
CA PRO A 144 -12.11 -21.41 11.72
C PRO A 144 -13.38 -20.74 12.24
N HIS A 145 -13.27 -19.49 12.72
CA HIS A 145 -14.37 -18.76 13.35
C HIS A 145 -15.28 -18.07 12.33
N VAL A 146 -14.78 -17.74 11.15
CA VAL A 146 -15.59 -17.28 10.02
C VAL A 146 -16.34 -18.45 9.40
N GLU A 147 -15.70 -19.63 9.30
CA GLU A 147 -16.29 -20.85 8.74
C GLU A 147 -17.41 -21.43 9.62
N ASP A 148 -17.19 -21.55 10.93
CA ASP A 148 -18.19 -22.03 11.86
C ASP A 148 -19.25 -20.95 12.18
N GLY A 149 -19.05 -19.72 11.69
CA GLY A 149 -19.93 -18.57 11.86
C GLY A 149 -19.95 -18.04 13.31
N SER A 150 -19.00 -18.39 14.18
CA SER A 150 -18.90 -17.81 15.53
C SER A 150 -18.60 -16.31 15.46
N ILE A 151 -17.96 -15.85 14.38
CA ILE A 151 -17.81 -14.44 14.06
C ILE A 151 -18.27 -14.10 12.64
N THR A 152 -18.70 -12.86 12.45
CA THR A 152 -18.77 -12.17 11.17
C THR A 152 -17.61 -11.19 11.10
N LEU A 153 -16.68 -11.35 10.16
CA LEU A 153 -15.52 -10.50 10.03
C LEU A 153 -15.86 -9.27 9.18
N ILE A 154 -15.56 -8.08 9.68
CA ILE A 154 -15.52 -6.84 8.91
C ILE A 154 -14.08 -6.33 8.93
N GLY A 155 -13.33 -6.52 7.86
CA GLY A 155 -11.98 -5.96 7.71
C GLY A 155 -12.03 -4.60 7.01
N ALA A 156 -11.22 -3.63 7.46
CA ALA A 156 -11.01 -2.39 6.75
C ALA A 156 -9.54 -2.29 6.32
N THR A 157 -9.29 -1.78 5.11
CA THR A 157 -7.95 -1.60 4.58
C THR A 157 -7.88 -0.44 3.59
N THR A 158 -6.75 0.26 3.57
CA THR A 158 -6.41 1.24 2.53
C THR A 158 -5.66 0.60 1.37
N GLU A 159 -5.10 -0.58 1.55
CA GLU A 159 -4.36 -1.31 0.52
C GLU A 159 -5.28 -2.24 -0.29
N ASN A 160 -4.89 -2.53 -1.54
CA ASN A 160 -5.63 -3.49 -2.36
C ASN A 160 -5.60 -4.88 -1.70
N PRO A 161 -6.78 -5.41 -1.29
CA PRO A 161 -6.86 -6.65 -0.52
C PRO A 161 -6.31 -7.87 -1.27
N SER A 162 -6.25 -7.83 -2.60
CA SER A 162 -5.66 -8.92 -3.39
C SER A 162 -4.17 -9.13 -3.13
N PHE A 163 -3.47 -8.12 -2.61
CA PHE A 163 -2.04 -8.19 -2.30
C PHE A 163 -1.77 -8.31 -0.79
N SER A 164 -2.66 -7.79 0.03
CA SER A 164 -2.42 -7.60 1.48
C SER A 164 -3.26 -8.51 2.38
N VAL A 165 -4.32 -9.12 1.85
CA VAL A 165 -5.18 -10.05 2.60
C VAL A 165 -5.00 -11.46 2.07
N ASN A 166 -4.93 -12.45 2.98
CA ASN A 166 -4.79 -13.85 2.63
C ASN A 166 -5.96 -14.33 1.74
N ALA A 167 -5.62 -15.06 0.68
CA ALA A 167 -6.60 -15.60 -0.28
C ALA A 167 -7.69 -16.46 0.40
N ALA A 168 -7.34 -17.19 1.47
CA ALA A 168 -8.30 -17.97 2.24
C ALA A 168 -9.33 -17.09 2.98
N VAL A 169 -8.94 -15.91 3.48
CA VAL A 169 -9.85 -14.93 4.07
C VAL A 169 -10.71 -14.29 2.98
N LEU A 170 -10.09 -13.88 1.87
CA LEU A 170 -10.80 -13.24 0.75
C LEU A 170 -11.88 -14.14 0.15
N SER A 171 -11.63 -15.45 0.04
CA SER A 171 -12.62 -16.39 -0.50
C SER A 171 -13.90 -16.53 0.36
N ARG A 172 -13.85 -16.08 1.62
CA ARG A 172 -14.96 -16.12 2.60
C ARG A 172 -15.55 -14.75 2.90
N CYS A 173 -14.98 -13.70 2.34
CA CYS A 173 -15.42 -12.32 2.55
C CYS A 173 -15.90 -11.70 1.25
N ARG A 174 -16.91 -10.83 1.31
CA ARG A 174 -17.26 -9.97 0.20
C ARG A 174 -16.43 -8.70 0.24
N VAL A 175 -15.82 -8.34 -0.87
CA VAL A 175 -15.02 -7.10 -0.97
C VAL A 175 -15.92 -5.98 -1.48
N PHE A 176 -15.97 -4.86 -0.73
CA PHE A 176 -16.65 -3.64 -1.12
C PHE A 176 -15.62 -2.52 -1.24
N ARG A 177 -15.54 -1.93 -2.44
CA ARG A 177 -14.65 -0.79 -2.70
C ARG A 177 -15.39 0.50 -2.38
N LEU A 178 -14.83 1.27 -1.44
CA LEU A 178 -15.23 2.65 -1.18
C LEU A 178 -14.38 3.57 -2.05
N GLU A 179 -14.98 4.62 -2.56
CA GLU A 179 -14.31 5.62 -3.37
C GLU A 179 -14.01 6.87 -2.54
N ALA A 180 -13.05 7.69 -2.99
CA ALA A 180 -12.88 9.01 -2.42
C ALA A 180 -14.20 9.80 -2.57
N LEU A 181 -14.49 10.67 -1.61
CA LEU A 181 -15.68 11.52 -1.70
C LEU A 181 -15.54 12.52 -2.87
N GLU A 182 -16.62 12.75 -3.59
CA GLU A 182 -16.66 13.79 -4.59
C GLU A 182 -16.64 15.19 -3.93
N LEU A 183 -16.26 16.22 -4.69
CA LEU A 183 -16.19 17.59 -4.17
C LEU A 183 -17.48 18.02 -3.48
N ASP A 184 -18.62 17.77 -4.13
CA ASP A 184 -19.94 18.15 -3.63
C ASP A 184 -20.32 17.40 -2.36
N ASP A 185 -19.89 16.14 -2.23
CA ASP A 185 -20.08 15.34 -1.03
C ASP A 185 -19.31 15.93 0.15
N VAL A 186 -18.06 16.39 -0.07
CA VAL A 186 -17.24 17.02 0.96
C VAL A 186 -17.81 18.40 1.34
N VAL A 187 -18.25 19.18 0.38
CA VAL A 187 -18.93 20.49 0.64
C VAL A 187 -20.16 20.26 1.51
N MET A 188 -21.03 19.32 1.16
CA MET A 188 -22.22 18.96 1.95
C MET A 188 -21.86 18.55 3.39
N LEU A 189 -20.78 17.78 3.56
CA LEU A 189 -20.30 17.38 4.90
C LEU A 189 -19.84 18.58 5.73
N LEU A 190 -19.11 19.52 5.12
CA LEU A 190 -18.63 20.75 5.78
C LEU A 190 -19.78 21.67 6.16
N GLU A 191 -20.77 21.87 5.26
CA GLU A 191 -21.96 22.67 5.51
C GLU A 191 -22.80 22.08 6.65
N ARG A 192 -22.95 20.74 6.67
CA ARG A 192 -23.58 20.04 7.81
C ARG A 192 -22.83 20.29 9.10
N ALA A 193 -21.50 20.22 9.10
CA ALA A 193 -20.69 20.47 10.28
C ALA A 193 -20.78 21.90 10.78
N LEU A 194 -20.91 22.88 9.88
CA LEU A 194 -21.10 24.30 10.22
C LEU A 194 -22.51 24.60 10.79
N SER A 195 -23.52 23.86 10.35
CA SER A 195 -24.92 24.12 10.75
C SER A 195 -25.38 23.26 11.94
N ASP A 196 -24.78 22.09 12.19
CA ASP A 196 -25.18 21.20 13.29
C ASP A 196 -24.79 21.81 14.65
N ALA A 197 -25.83 22.17 15.43
CA ALA A 197 -25.64 22.79 16.75
C ALA A 197 -25.30 21.77 17.85
N GLU A 198 -25.61 20.48 17.66
CA GLU A 198 -25.35 19.42 18.67
C GLU A 198 -23.94 18.86 18.54
N ARG A 199 -23.54 18.49 17.34
CA ARG A 199 -22.30 17.75 17.05
C ARG A 199 -21.25 18.60 16.35
N GLY A 200 -21.72 19.62 15.62
CA GLY A 200 -20.89 20.47 14.78
C GLY A 200 -20.45 21.76 15.44
N LEU A 201 -20.45 22.79 14.62
CA LEU A 201 -19.99 24.14 14.94
C LEU A 201 -21.13 25.18 14.95
N GLY A 202 -22.39 24.74 14.80
CA GLY A 202 -23.55 25.62 14.65
C GLY A 202 -23.78 26.58 15.83
N GLN A 203 -23.37 26.20 17.03
CA GLN A 203 -23.46 27.09 18.22
C GLN A 203 -22.55 28.32 18.15
N LEU A 204 -21.51 28.30 17.30
CA LEU A 204 -20.58 29.43 17.16
C LEU A 204 -21.16 30.58 16.31
N GLY A 205 -22.31 30.37 15.63
CA GLY A 205 -22.97 31.40 14.83
C GLY A 205 -22.13 31.97 13.69
N LEU A 206 -21.21 31.16 13.14
CA LEU A 206 -20.27 31.58 12.10
C LEU A 206 -20.96 31.86 10.78
N ARG A 207 -20.44 32.80 10.01
CA ARG A 207 -20.77 33.00 8.61
C ARG A 207 -19.69 32.35 7.75
N ALA A 208 -20.07 31.41 6.89
CA ALA A 208 -19.13 30.76 5.99
C ALA A 208 -19.36 31.21 4.56
N GLU A 209 -18.31 31.66 3.90
CA GLU A 209 -18.36 31.97 2.47
C GLU A 209 -18.29 30.65 1.67
N PRO A 210 -19.14 30.48 0.63
CA PRO A 210 -19.13 29.27 -0.21
C PRO A 210 -17.74 28.99 -0.84
N ALA A 211 -17.01 30.04 -1.18
CA ALA A 211 -15.65 29.95 -1.71
C ALA A 211 -14.67 29.32 -0.70
N ALA A 212 -14.75 29.69 0.57
CA ALA A 212 -13.93 29.15 1.65
C ALA A 212 -14.23 27.66 1.90
N VAL A 213 -15.51 27.28 1.96
CA VAL A 213 -15.93 25.88 2.12
C VAL A 213 -15.44 25.02 0.94
N THR A 214 -15.59 25.55 -0.29
CA THR A 214 -15.10 24.86 -1.51
C THR A 214 -13.58 24.72 -1.52
N ALA A 215 -12.84 25.72 -1.02
CA ALA A 215 -11.37 25.66 -0.92
C ALA A 215 -10.93 24.56 0.04
N ILE A 216 -11.56 24.43 1.22
CA ILE A 216 -11.31 23.32 2.16
C ILE A 216 -11.62 21.98 1.50
N ALA A 217 -12.77 21.87 0.82
CA ALA A 217 -13.18 20.62 0.18
C ALA A 217 -12.20 20.17 -0.91
N ARG A 218 -11.69 21.10 -1.73
CA ARG A 218 -10.65 20.81 -2.75
C ARG A 218 -9.34 20.39 -2.11
N ALA A 219 -8.87 21.11 -1.08
CA ALA A 219 -7.64 20.80 -0.37
C ALA A 219 -7.68 19.44 0.35
N ALA A 220 -8.87 18.98 0.74
CA ALA A 220 -9.08 17.69 1.37
C ALA A 220 -8.99 16.51 0.39
N SER A 221 -9.10 16.73 -0.92
CA SER A 221 -8.95 15.69 -1.97
C SER A 221 -9.80 14.43 -1.72
N GLY A 222 -11.06 14.61 -1.26
CA GLY A 222 -12.00 13.51 -1.01
C GLY A 222 -11.86 12.80 0.34
N ASP A 223 -10.97 13.26 1.21
CA ASP A 223 -10.82 12.75 2.59
C ASP A 223 -11.70 13.55 3.56
N ALA A 224 -12.80 12.93 4.05
CA ALA A 224 -13.73 13.54 5.00
C ALA A 224 -13.06 13.93 6.33
N ARG A 225 -12.16 13.10 6.86
CA ARG A 225 -11.47 13.38 8.14
C ARG A 225 -10.57 14.59 8.02
N ARG A 226 -9.84 14.67 6.90
CA ARG A 226 -8.99 15.80 6.57
C ARG A 226 -9.80 17.07 6.40
N ALA A 227 -10.91 17.03 5.67
CA ALA A 227 -11.81 18.16 5.46
C ALA A 227 -12.32 18.75 6.79
N LEU A 228 -12.86 17.87 7.66
CA LEU A 228 -13.37 18.29 8.98
C LEU A 228 -12.26 18.81 9.89
N GLY A 229 -11.06 18.21 9.85
CA GLY A 229 -9.92 18.68 10.60
C GLY A 229 -9.40 20.05 10.15
N MET A 230 -9.43 20.31 8.82
CA MET A 230 -9.08 21.64 8.27
C MET A 230 -10.13 22.68 8.66
N LEU A 231 -11.42 22.35 8.58
CA LEU A 231 -12.51 23.22 9.03
C LEU A 231 -12.35 23.55 10.53
N GLU A 232 -12.11 22.55 11.37
CA GLU A 232 -11.92 22.73 12.83
C GLU A 232 -10.74 23.67 13.14
N THR A 233 -9.63 23.50 12.39
CA THR A 233 -8.46 24.39 12.53
C THR A 233 -8.76 25.82 12.08
N ALA A 234 -9.42 25.98 10.92
CA ALA A 234 -9.77 27.31 10.41
C ALA A 234 -10.72 28.05 11.35
N VAL A 235 -11.74 27.35 11.85
CA VAL A 235 -12.71 27.91 12.81
C VAL A 235 -12.05 28.22 14.16
N GLY A 236 -11.03 27.47 14.57
CA GLY A 236 -10.25 27.75 15.77
C GLY A 236 -9.49 29.09 15.74
N LEU A 237 -9.31 29.69 14.56
CA LEU A 237 -8.71 31.03 14.39
C LEU A 237 -9.76 32.15 14.49
N LEU A 238 -11.05 31.83 14.55
CA LEU A 238 -12.15 32.79 14.55
C LEU A 238 -12.75 32.98 15.94
N ALA A 239 -13.22 34.22 16.21
CA ALA A 239 -14.10 34.47 17.33
C ALA A 239 -15.54 33.98 17.00
N PRO A 240 -16.39 33.69 18.01
CA PRO A 240 -17.80 33.40 17.79
C PRO A 240 -18.48 34.54 16.99
N GLY A 241 -19.31 34.13 15.97
CA GLY A 241 -19.91 35.05 15.04
C GLY A 241 -19.01 35.55 13.92
N GLY A 242 -17.76 35.08 13.86
CA GLY A 242 -16.79 35.43 12.83
C GLY A 242 -17.16 34.90 11.43
N THR A 243 -16.41 35.37 10.44
CA THR A 243 -16.60 34.95 9.04
C THR A 243 -15.46 34.03 8.62
N LEU A 244 -15.81 32.85 8.11
CA LEU A 244 -14.90 31.92 7.47
C LEU A 244 -14.77 32.33 5.99
N ASP A 245 -13.68 33.00 5.66
CA ASP A 245 -13.33 33.46 4.32
C ASP A 245 -12.09 32.71 3.80
N LEU A 246 -11.66 33.03 2.58
CA LEU A 246 -10.49 32.40 1.95
C LEU A 246 -9.18 32.69 2.71
N ALA A 247 -9.02 33.88 3.28
CA ALA A 247 -7.81 34.26 3.97
C ALA A 247 -7.60 33.43 5.26
N VAL A 248 -8.70 33.16 5.99
CA VAL A 248 -8.68 32.27 7.17
C VAL A 248 -8.36 30.83 6.76
N VAL A 249 -8.88 30.35 5.64
CA VAL A 249 -8.58 29.02 5.14
C VAL A 249 -7.12 28.89 4.72
N GLU A 250 -6.57 29.87 4.02
CA GLU A 250 -5.16 29.90 3.62
C GLU A 250 -4.24 29.88 4.85
N ALA A 251 -4.49 30.70 5.85
CA ALA A 251 -3.75 30.70 7.10
C ALA A 251 -3.80 29.35 7.85
N ALA A 252 -4.95 28.67 7.81
CA ALA A 252 -5.13 27.35 8.41
C ALA A 252 -4.43 26.23 7.62
N VAL A 253 -4.33 26.34 6.29
CA VAL A 253 -3.68 25.37 5.40
C VAL A 253 -2.17 25.52 5.40
N GLU A 254 -1.63 26.74 5.39
CA GLU A 254 -0.18 26.99 5.48
C GLU A 254 0.44 26.44 6.76
N SER A 255 -0.31 26.40 7.85
CA SER A 255 0.17 25.83 9.12
C SER A 255 0.26 24.28 9.11
N ARG A 256 -0.25 23.62 8.11
CA ARG A 256 -0.22 22.14 7.95
C ARG A 256 0.40 21.77 6.60
N THR A 257 1.66 21.38 6.63
CA THR A 257 2.32 20.67 5.53
C THR A 257 1.38 19.57 5.00
N LEU A 258 1.18 19.53 3.69
CA LEU A 258 0.39 18.52 2.99
C LEU A 258 0.70 17.11 3.55
N LEU A 259 -0.16 16.58 4.41
CA LEU A 259 -0.03 15.22 4.92
C LEU A 259 -0.52 14.27 3.83
N TYR A 260 0.40 13.89 2.98
CA TYR A 260 0.26 12.80 2.03
C TYR A 260 0.28 11.47 2.79
N ASP A 261 -0.62 10.54 2.44
CA ASP A 261 -0.58 9.19 2.99
C ASP A 261 0.60 8.42 2.37
N LYS A 262 1.72 8.41 3.09
CA LYS A 262 3.00 7.81 2.66
C LYS A 262 2.95 6.29 2.46
N SER A 263 1.85 5.64 2.78
CA SER A 263 1.70 4.18 2.75
C SER A 263 0.45 3.70 2.01
N GLY A 264 -0.37 4.60 1.45
CA GLY A 264 -1.66 4.28 0.85
C GLY A 264 -1.62 3.98 -0.66
N GLU A 265 -2.79 3.71 -1.20
CA GLU A 265 -3.01 3.41 -2.63
C GLU A 265 -2.51 4.54 -3.54
N GLU A 266 -2.61 5.80 -3.10
CA GLU A 266 -2.18 6.96 -3.88
C GLU A 266 -0.66 7.00 -4.04
N HIS A 267 0.12 6.71 -3.00
CA HIS A 267 1.57 6.56 -3.09
C HIS A 267 1.97 5.50 -4.14
N TYR A 268 1.29 4.34 -4.11
CA TYR A 268 1.53 3.28 -5.10
C TYR A 268 1.17 3.72 -6.52
N ASN A 269 0.03 4.41 -6.69
CA ASN A 269 -0.45 4.88 -7.98
C ASN A 269 0.49 5.94 -8.57
N VAL A 270 0.95 6.91 -7.78
CA VAL A 270 1.87 7.98 -8.23
C VAL A 270 3.24 7.39 -8.52
N SER A 271 3.77 6.50 -7.69
CA SER A 271 5.02 5.77 -7.96
C SER A 271 4.94 4.95 -9.24
N SER A 272 3.80 4.30 -9.48
CA SER A 272 3.54 3.55 -10.72
C SER A 272 3.45 4.49 -11.95
N ALA A 273 2.86 5.67 -11.81
CA ALA A 273 2.80 6.69 -12.86
C ALA A 273 4.20 7.20 -13.21
N LEU A 274 5.04 7.50 -12.21
CA LEU A 274 6.45 7.87 -12.40
C LEU A 274 7.20 6.82 -13.25
N ILE A 275 7.14 5.56 -12.84
CA ILE A 275 7.84 4.47 -13.55
C ILE A 275 7.29 4.28 -14.97
N LYS A 276 5.97 4.36 -15.16
CA LYS A 276 5.34 4.23 -16.49
C LYS A 276 5.71 5.40 -17.40
N SER A 277 5.79 6.62 -16.88
CA SER A 277 6.21 7.82 -17.64
C SER A 277 7.66 7.67 -18.10
N MET A 278 8.57 7.27 -17.21
CA MET A 278 9.96 6.99 -17.58
C MET A 278 10.07 5.87 -18.63
N ARG A 279 9.28 4.81 -18.49
CA ARG A 279 9.22 3.69 -19.44
C ARG A 279 8.68 4.14 -20.80
N GLY A 280 7.71 5.04 -20.81
CA GLY A 280 7.15 5.66 -22.00
C GLY A 280 8.06 6.73 -22.63
N SER A 281 9.21 7.01 -22.04
CA SER A 281 10.15 8.05 -22.48
C SER A 281 9.52 9.46 -22.50
N ASP A 282 8.69 9.75 -21.47
CA ASP A 282 8.11 11.08 -21.22
C ASP A 282 8.82 11.72 -20.01
N PRO A 283 9.87 12.55 -20.23
CA PRO A 283 10.61 13.16 -19.15
C PRO A 283 9.80 14.23 -18.39
N ASP A 284 8.86 14.91 -19.04
CA ASP A 284 8.06 15.96 -18.42
C ASP A 284 7.06 15.34 -17.41
N ALA A 285 6.35 14.30 -17.83
CA ALA A 285 5.48 13.55 -16.93
C ALA A 285 6.27 12.87 -15.80
N ALA A 286 7.44 12.30 -16.09
CA ALA A 286 8.29 11.67 -15.08
C ALA A 286 8.74 12.67 -14.01
N LEU A 287 9.20 13.86 -14.42
CA LEU A 287 9.59 14.92 -13.50
C LEU A 287 8.40 15.42 -12.67
N TYR A 288 7.23 15.61 -13.29
CA TYR A 288 6.02 16.02 -12.58
C TYR A 288 5.65 15.02 -11.46
N TRP A 289 5.63 13.72 -11.77
CA TRP A 289 5.29 12.70 -10.76
C TRP A 289 6.36 12.59 -9.67
N LEU A 290 7.63 12.73 -10.00
CA LEU A 290 8.72 12.76 -9.03
C LEU A 290 8.54 13.90 -8.03
N LEU A 291 8.36 15.13 -8.54
CA LEU A 291 8.19 16.31 -7.71
C LEU A 291 6.92 16.24 -6.86
N ARG A 292 5.80 15.76 -7.43
CA ARG A 292 4.56 15.55 -6.70
C ARG A 292 4.75 14.61 -5.50
N MET A 293 5.57 13.55 -5.63
CA MET A 293 5.89 12.66 -4.52
C MET A 293 6.76 13.36 -3.47
N LEU A 294 7.79 14.09 -3.89
CA LEU A 294 8.67 14.83 -2.97
C LEU A 294 7.94 15.89 -2.17
N GLU A 295 7.10 16.70 -2.82
CA GLU A 295 6.30 17.74 -2.15
C GLU A 295 5.23 17.15 -1.23
N ALA A 296 4.73 15.96 -1.57
CA ALA A 296 3.87 15.18 -0.69
C ALA A 296 4.61 14.58 0.53
N GLY A 297 5.94 14.72 0.59
CA GLY A 297 6.79 14.28 1.69
C GLY A 297 7.19 12.81 1.62
N ASP A 298 7.17 12.19 0.45
CA ASP A 298 7.73 10.85 0.26
C ASP A 298 9.22 10.82 0.56
N ASP A 299 9.70 9.65 1.01
CA ASP A 299 11.12 9.45 1.29
C ASP A 299 11.94 9.52 -0.01
N PRO A 300 12.82 10.53 -0.16
CA PRO A 300 13.69 10.64 -1.34
C PRO A 300 14.54 9.40 -1.59
N LEU A 301 14.94 8.67 -0.52
CA LEU A 301 15.70 7.43 -0.65
C LEU A 301 14.85 6.30 -1.24
N PHE A 302 13.54 6.30 -1.01
CA PHE A 302 12.62 5.38 -1.70
C PHE A 302 12.62 5.66 -3.21
N LEU A 303 12.51 6.93 -3.61
CA LEU A 303 12.53 7.33 -5.02
C LEU A 303 13.84 6.96 -5.69
N LEU A 304 14.98 7.23 -5.05
CA LEU A 304 16.30 6.85 -5.56
C LEU A 304 16.44 5.34 -5.76
N ARG A 305 15.94 4.52 -4.82
CA ARG A 305 15.88 3.06 -5.00
C ARG A 305 15.05 2.67 -6.22
N ARG A 306 13.91 3.33 -6.44
CA ARG A 306 13.06 3.08 -7.63
C ARG A 306 13.78 3.44 -8.93
N LEU A 307 14.54 4.56 -8.96
CA LEU A 307 15.35 4.96 -10.10
C LEU A 307 16.48 3.95 -10.39
N MET A 308 17.16 3.42 -9.37
CA MET A 308 18.19 2.38 -9.53
C MET A 308 17.62 1.07 -10.09
N ILE A 309 16.44 0.66 -9.59
CA ILE A 309 15.74 -0.53 -10.12
C ILE A 309 15.39 -0.31 -11.58
N PHE A 310 14.79 0.84 -11.91
CA PHE A 310 14.43 1.21 -13.28
C PHE A 310 15.65 1.20 -14.23
N ALA A 311 16.77 1.75 -13.79
CA ALA A 311 18.01 1.77 -14.57
C ALA A 311 18.49 0.37 -14.97
N SER A 312 18.29 -0.63 -14.10
CA SER A 312 18.68 -2.02 -14.35
C SER A 312 17.61 -2.84 -15.07
N GLU A 313 16.33 -2.61 -14.72
CA GLU A 313 15.18 -3.41 -15.23
C GLU A 313 14.70 -2.94 -16.60
N ASP A 314 14.59 -1.62 -16.82
CA ASP A 314 13.95 -1.02 -18.00
C ASP A 314 14.95 -0.38 -18.99
N VAL A 315 16.17 -0.05 -18.57
CA VAL A 315 17.24 0.45 -19.42
C VAL A 315 18.30 -0.62 -19.67
N GLY A 316 18.82 -1.23 -18.63
CA GLY A 316 19.77 -2.34 -18.70
C GLY A 316 21.00 -1.99 -19.55
N ASN A 317 21.37 -2.90 -20.46
CA ASN A 317 22.53 -2.74 -21.33
C ASN A 317 22.28 -1.83 -22.55
N ALA A 318 21.08 -1.31 -22.74
CA ALA A 318 20.83 -0.31 -23.78
C ALA A 318 21.60 0.99 -23.50
N ASP A 319 21.71 1.40 -22.22
CA ASP A 319 22.64 2.40 -21.74
C ASP A 319 23.21 2.05 -20.36
N PRO A 320 24.37 1.42 -20.27
CA PRO A 320 24.99 1.01 -19.01
C PRO A 320 25.27 2.17 -18.03
N ARG A 321 25.36 3.42 -18.52
CA ARG A 321 25.54 4.61 -17.68
C ARG A 321 24.32 4.90 -16.83
N ALA A 322 23.14 4.41 -17.20
CA ALA A 322 21.90 4.63 -16.49
C ALA A 322 22.01 4.26 -15.01
N LEU A 323 22.56 3.08 -14.71
CA LEU A 323 22.77 2.64 -13.33
C LEU A 323 23.81 3.52 -12.62
N GLN A 324 24.88 3.95 -13.30
CA GLN A 324 25.90 4.84 -12.74
C GLN A 324 25.30 6.19 -12.35
N VAL A 325 24.47 6.77 -13.23
CA VAL A 325 23.78 8.04 -12.97
C VAL A 325 22.86 7.91 -11.77
N ALA A 326 22.07 6.85 -11.68
CA ALA A 326 21.14 6.61 -10.56
C ALA A 326 21.90 6.44 -9.22
N VAL A 327 23.01 5.68 -9.22
CA VAL A 327 23.85 5.49 -8.02
C VAL A 327 24.54 6.80 -7.63
N SER A 328 25.08 7.56 -8.61
CA SER A 328 25.70 8.86 -8.34
C SER A 328 24.70 9.86 -7.77
N ALA A 329 23.45 9.82 -8.19
CA ALA A 329 22.39 10.66 -7.65
C ALA A 329 22.07 10.30 -6.19
N ASP A 330 22.02 9.01 -5.84
CA ASP A 330 21.83 8.55 -4.45
C ASP A 330 22.98 9.02 -3.55
N GLU A 331 24.21 8.85 -4.00
CA GLU A 331 25.42 9.29 -3.30
C GLU A 331 25.45 10.81 -3.09
N ALA A 332 25.11 11.58 -4.13
CA ALA A 332 25.02 13.02 -4.06
C ALA A 332 23.93 13.47 -3.10
N PHE A 333 22.75 12.86 -3.17
CA PHE A 333 21.64 13.14 -2.26
C PHE A 333 22.02 12.90 -0.80
N ARG A 334 22.69 11.79 -0.49
CA ARG A 334 23.13 11.46 0.88
C ARG A 334 24.10 12.48 1.48
N ARG A 335 24.86 13.19 0.63
CA ARG A 335 25.80 14.23 1.06
C ARG A 335 25.16 15.60 1.20
N MET A 336 24.22 15.93 0.31
CA MET A 336 23.60 17.25 0.27
C MET A 336 22.33 17.34 1.12
N GLY A 337 21.47 16.29 1.11
CA GLY A 337 20.14 16.35 1.70
C GLY A 337 19.19 17.30 0.98
N MET A 338 18.02 17.52 1.55
CA MET A 338 17.07 18.54 1.07
C MET A 338 17.45 19.91 1.66
N PRO A 339 17.17 21.02 0.97
CA PRO A 339 16.43 21.11 -0.30
C PRO A 339 17.26 20.86 -1.57
N GLU A 340 18.59 20.97 -1.55
CA GLU A 340 19.45 20.91 -2.73
C GLU A 340 19.47 19.50 -3.37
N GLY A 341 19.19 18.47 -2.60
CA GLY A 341 19.07 17.08 -3.07
C GLY A 341 18.02 16.83 -4.14
N ILE A 342 17.12 17.81 -4.38
CA ILE A 342 16.15 17.76 -5.47
C ILE A 342 16.83 17.73 -6.84
N TYR A 343 17.99 18.41 -6.99
CA TYR A 343 18.69 18.50 -8.28
C TYR A 343 19.24 17.16 -8.75
N PRO A 344 20.03 16.38 -7.98
CA PRO A 344 20.49 15.07 -8.42
C PRO A 344 19.35 14.07 -8.65
N LEU A 345 18.28 14.13 -7.86
CA LEU A 345 17.09 13.30 -8.10
C LEU A 345 16.44 13.61 -9.44
N SER A 346 16.17 14.90 -9.71
CA SER A 346 15.54 15.35 -10.95
C SER A 346 16.44 15.06 -12.15
N HIS A 347 17.75 15.28 -12.03
CA HIS A 347 18.73 14.96 -13.06
C HIS A 347 18.68 13.46 -13.43
N ALA A 348 18.75 12.57 -12.44
CA ALA A 348 18.66 11.13 -12.69
C ALA A 348 17.32 10.72 -13.31
N CYS A 349 16.21 11.28 -12.84
CA CYS A 349 14.89 11.02 -13.40
C CYS A 349 14.81 11.40 -14.88
N LEU A 350 15.22 12.62 -15.24
CA LEU A 350 15.22 13.12 -16.62
C LEU A 350 16.14 12.29 -17.52
N TYR A 351 17.35 11.96 -17.03
CA TYR A 351 18.28 11.11 -17.75
C TYR A 351 17.66 9.74 -18.05
N LEU A 352 17.13 9.07 -17.03
CA LEU A 352 16.53 7.74 -17.15
C LEU A 352 15.28 7.75 -18.03
N ALA A 353 14.46 8.80 -17.97
CA ALA A 353 13.32 8.96 -18.86
C ALA A 353 13.75 9.10 -20.33
N SER A 354 14.92 9.71 -20.59
CA SER A 354 15.44 9.98 -21.94
C SER A 354 16.31 8.86 -22.51
N CYS A 355 16.75 7.88 -21.71
CA CYS A 355 17.58 6.76 -22.18
C CYS A 355 16.81 5.83 -23.15
N PRO A 356 17.51 5.13 -24.06
CA PRO A 356 16.92 3.98 -24.75
C PRO A 356 16.49 2.91 -23.74
N LYS A 357 15.38 2.23 -24.01
CA LYS A 357 14.79 1.23 -23.09
C LYS A 357 15.04 -0.20 -23.60
N SER A 358 15.41 -1.09 -22.68
CA SER A 358 15.52 -2.52 -22.96
C SER A 358 15.11 -3.35 -21.77
N ALA A 359 14.18 -4.28 -21.99
CA ALA A 359 13.80 -5.27 -21.02
C ALA A 359 14.63 -6.59 -21.12
N ALA A 360 15.72 -6.62 -21.90
CA ALA A 360 16.49 -7.83 -22.16
C ALA A 360 17.07 -8.46 -20.87
N VAL A 361 17.52 -7.64 -19.91
CA VAL A 361 18.01 -8.13 -18.61
C VAL A 361 16.88 -8.81 -17.82
N LYS A 362 15.72 -8.21 -17.76
CA LYS A 362 14.53 -8.78 -17.09
C LYS A 362 14.09 -10.08 -17.76
N ALA A 363 14.04 -10.12 -19.10
CA ALA A 363 13.70 -11.30 -19.86
C ALA A 363 14.70 -12.44 -19.62
N ALA A 364 16.00 -12.13 -19.62
CA ALA A 364 17.07 -13.10 -19.33
C ALA A 364 16.94 -13.73 -17.95
N ILE A 365 16.66 -12.93 -16.91
CA ILE A 365 16.41 -13.42 -15.55
C ILE A 365 15.19 -14.34 -15.53
N GLY A 366 14.10 -13.95 -16.20
CA GLY A 366 12.87 -14.76 -16.29
C GLY A 366 13.12 -16.11 -16.97
N ALA A 367 13.79 -16.12 -18.11
CA ALA A 367 14.12 -17.32 -18.87
C ALA A 367 15.05 -18.27 -18.08
N ALA A 368 16.09 -17.73 -17.44
CA ALA A 368 16.98 -18.55 -16.62
C ALA A 368 16.25 -19.15 -15.40
N ARG A 369 15.37 -18.41 -14.73
CA ARG A 369 14.55 -18.92 -13.62
C ARG A 369 13.57 -20.01 -14.07
N ALA A 370 12.96 -19.86 -15.25
CA ALA A 370 12.07 -20.87 -15.81
C ALA A 370 12.83 -22.17 -16.07
N ALA A 371 14.01 -22.11 -16.69
CA ALA A 371 14.86 -23.27 -16.92
C ALA A 371 15.27 -23.96 -15.60
N ILE A 372 15.61 -23.20 -14.55
CA ILE A 372 15.91 -23.76 -13.22
C ILE A 372 14.68 -24.44 -12.61
N ALA A 373 13.49 -23.85 -12.78
CA ALA A 373 12.26 -24.44 -12.25
C ALA A 373 11.87 -25.73 -12.98
N GLU A 374 12.11 -25.80 -14.29
CA GLU A 374 11.79 -26.96 -15.14
C GLU A 374 12.74 -28.12 -14.90
N HIS A 375 14.06 -27.85 -14.85
CA HIS A 375 15.10 -28.91 -14.82
C HIS A 375 15.66 -29.15 -13.41
N GLY A 376 15.31 -28.33 -12.43
CA GLY A 376 15.88 -28.43 -11.08
C GLY A 376 17.37 -28.06 -11.01
N ALA A 377 18.06 -28.57 -10.01
CA ALA A 377 19.49 -28.35 -9.81
C ALA A 377 20.32 -29.29 -10.69
N LEU A 378 20.56 -28.90 -11.95
CA LEU A 378 21.43 -29.64 -12.86
C LEU A 378 22.90 -29.65 -12.37
N PRO A 379 23.64 -30.77 -12.58
CA PRO A 379 25.03 -30.84 -12.17
C PRO A 379 25.91 -29.90 -13.01
N VAL A 380 26.92 -29.30 -12.36
CA VAL A 380 27.93 -28.53 -13.09
C VAL A 380 28.74 -29.46 -14.00
N PRO A 381 28.91 -29.13 -15.30
CA PRO A 381 29.72 -29.93 -16.21
C PRO A 381 31.13 -30.22 -15.66
N LYS A 382 31.65 -31.44 -15.84
CA LYS A 382 32.92 -31.85 -15.26
C LYS A 382 34.09 -30.94 -15.64
N LYS A 383 34.12 -30.48 -16.91
CA LYS A 383 35.13 -29.55 -17.43
C LYS A 383 35.18 -28.20 -16.68
N LEU A 384 34.06 -27.78 -16.07
CA LEU A 384 33.99 -26.51 -15.31
C LEU A 384 34.29 -26.68 -13.84
N ARG A 385 34.48 -27.92 -13.36
CA ARG A 385 34.79 -28.20 -11.94
C ARG A 385 36.29 -28.10 -11.68
N ASN A 386 36.70 -27.45 -10.58
CA ASN A 386 38.09 -27.38 -10.19
C ASN A 386 38.53 -28.69 -9.57
N ALA A 387 39.61 -29.29 -10.06
CA ALA A 387 40.24 -30.49 -9.50
C ALA A 387 41.25 -30.12 -8.41
N VAL A 388 40.83 -29.94 -7.18
CA VAL A 388 41.67 -29.53 -6.06
C VAL A 388 42.45 -30.72 -5.43
N THR A 389 41.88 -31.94 -5.52
CA THR A 389 42.47 -33.15 -4.98
C THR A 389 42.85 -34.13 -6.09
N LYS A 390 43.74 -35.12 -5.76
CA LYS A 390 44.14 -36.18 -6.70
C LYS A 390 42.93 -37.00 -7.12
N LEU A 391 42.04 -37.35 -6.19
CA LEU A 391 40.79 -38.05 -6.47
C LEU A 391 39.90 -37.30 -7.47
N MET A 392 39.72 -35.97 -7.33
CA MET A 392 38.93 -35.15 -8.25
C MET A 392 39.54 -35.16 -9.65
N LYS A 393 40.88 -35.19 -9.80
CA LYS A 393 41.53 -35.35 -11.09
C LYS A 393 41.24 -36.71 -11.71
N GLU A 394 41.32 -37.78 -10.90
CA GLU A 394 41.00 -39.15 -11.34
C GLU A 394 39.52 -39.29 -11.76
N GLU A 395 38.61 -38.50 -11.17
CA GLU A 395 37.22 -38.44 -11.54
C GLU A 395 36.92 -37.54 -12.80
N GLY A 396 37.97 -36.94 -13.37
CA GLY A 396 37.86 -36.13 -14.61
C GLY A 396 37.36 -34.70 -14.38
N TYR A 397 37.59 -34.14 -13.17
CA TYR A 397 37.28 -32.74 -12.90
C TYR A 397 38.29 -31.84 -13.63
N GLY A 398 37.77 -30.88 -14.42
CA GLY A 398 38.57 -29.96 -15.26
C GLY A 398 39.01 -30.56 -16.59
N ASP A 399 38.70 -31.85 -16.85
CA ASP A 399 39.05 -32.47 -18.12
C ASP A 399 38.30 -31.83 -19.30
N GLY A 400 39.08 -31.46 -20.34
CA GLY A 400 38.57 -30.79 -21.52
C GLY A 400 38.28 -29.29 -21.35
N TYR A 401 38.64 -28.68 -20.22
CA TYR A 401 38.57 -27.22 -20.09
C TYR A 401 39.62 -26.57 -20.98
N ARG A 402 39.16 -25.69 -21.85
CA ARG A 402 40.00 -24.89 -22.74
C ARG A 402 40.03 -23.46 -22.21
N TYR A 403 41.23 -22.95 -21.93
CA TYR A 403 41.40 -21.63 -21.34
C TYR A 403 41.16 -20.52 -22.37
N PRO A 404 40.09 -19.70 -22.24
CA PRO A 404 39.72 -18.74 -23.30
C PRO A 404 40.82 -17.75 -23.71
N PRO A 405 41.68 -17.23 -22.82
CA PRO A 405 42.78 -16.34 -23.22
C PRO A 405 43.79 -16.94 -24.19
N ASP A 406 43.89 -18.27 -24.33
CA ASP A 406 44.77 -18.94 -25.29
C ASP A 406 44.20 -18.93 -26.73
N PHE A 407 42.97 -18.42 -26.91
CA PHE A 407 42.26 -18.40 -28.17
C PHE A 407 42.11 -16.96 -28.68
N GLU A 408 42.00 -16.81 -29.99
CA GLU A 408 41.78 -15.52 -30.63
C GLU A 408 40.51 -14.84 -30.12
N GLY A 409 40.65 -13.57 -29.69
CA GLY A 409 39.56 -12.80 -29.08
C GLY A 409 39.09 -13.33 -27.73
N SER A 410 39.90 -14.19 -27.07
CA SER A 410 39.56 -14.82 -25.78
C SER A 410 38.22 -15.57 -25.80
N VAL A 411 37.91 -16.24 -26.91
CA VAL A 411 36.68 -17.02 -27.11
C VAL A 411 37.03 -18.41 -27.61
N VAL A 412 36.51 -19.44 -26.97
CA VAL A 412 36.71 -20.82 -27.39
C VAL A 412 35.58 -21.17 -28.41
N PRO A 413 35.92 -21.42 -29.68
CA PRO A 413 34.93 -21.69 -30.69
C PRO A 413 34.08 -22.95 -30.37
N GLY A 414 32.74 -22.83 -30.47
CA GLY A 414 31.81 -23.93 -30.26
C GLY A 414 31.69 -24.45 -28.82
N GLU A 415 32.26 -23.74 -27.83
CA GLU A 415 32.20 -24.13 -26.43
C GLU A 415 30.86 -23.76 -25.79
N SER A 416 30.27 -24.68 -25.02
CA SER A 416 29.13 -24.42 -24.15
C SER A 416 29.53 -24.53 -22.68
N TYR A 417 29.09 -23.59 -21.90
CA TYR A 417 29.31 -23.57 -20.45
C TYR A 417 28.06 -23.90 -19.64
N LEU A 418 26.94 -24.18 -20.31
CA LEU A 418 25.70 -24.68 -19.68
C LEU A 418 25.77 -26.19 -19.45
N PRO A 419 24.97 -26.73 -18.51
CA PRO A 419 24.75 -28.17 -18.43
C PRO A 419 24.24 -28.77 -19.74
N ASP A 420 24.57 -30.04 -20.04
CA ASP A 420 24.21 -30.68 -21.28
C ASP A 420 22.70 -30.66 -21.60
N ALA A 421 21.87 -30.77 -20.55
CA ALA A 421 20.42 -30.64 -20.67
C ALA A 421 19.93 -29.26 -21.13
N LEU A 422 20.79 -28.25 -21.08
CA LEU A 422 20.53 -26.88 -21.52
C LEU A 422 21.41 -26.49 -22.71
N GLU A 423 21.97 -27.47 -23.43
CA GLU A 423 22.79 -27.20 -24.60
C GLU A 423 21.98 -26.40 -25.64
N GLY A 424 22.57 -25.31 -26.12
CA GLY A 424 21.93 -24.40 -27.08
C GLY A 424 20.91 -23.41 -26.48
N ALA A 425 20.59 -23.52 -25.20
CA ALA A 425 19.70 -22.55 -24.53
C ALA A 425 20.28 -21.13 -24.57
N ARG A 426 19.38 -20.16 -24.74
CA ARG A 426 19.73 -18.73 -24.76
C ARG A 426 18.82 -17.99 -23.80
N PHE A 427 19.39 -17.34 -22.82
CA PHE A 427 18.65 -16.56 -21.84
C PHE A 427 18.74 -15.06 -22.14
N TYR A 428 19.92 -14.58 -22.57
CA TYR A 428 20.14 -13.17 -22.90
C TYR A 428 20.09 -12.96 -24.41
N GLU A 429 19.09 -12.19 -24.83
CA GLU A 429 18.90 -11.75 -26.21
C GLU A 429 18.89 -10.22 -26.25
N PRO A 430 19.99 -9.59 -26.67
CA PRO A 430 20.08 -8.12 -26.78
C PRO A 430 19.03 -7.58 -27.77
N THR A 431 18.45 -6.44 -27.42
CA THR A 431 17.54 -5.71 -28.30
C THR A 431 18.33 -4.90 -29.36
N GLN A 432 17.60 -4.21 -30.25
CA GLN A 432 18.19 -3.28 -31.20
C GLN A 432 18.33 -1.85 -30.63
N GLN A 433 18.18 -1.68 -29.30
CA GLN A 433 18.18 -0.38 -28.65
C GLN A 433 19.55 -0.06 -28.06
N GLY A 434 20.02 1.18 -28.31
CA GLY A 434 21.23 1.70 -27.71
C GLY A 434 22.46 0.81 -27.94
N LEU A 435 23.24 0.55 -26.87
CA LEU A 435 24.45 -0.27 -26.94
C LEU A 435 24.16 -1.77 -27.17
N GLU A 436 22.95 -2.24 -26.90
CA GLU A 436 22.59 -3.66 -27.10
C GLU A 436 22.64 -4.09 -28.57
N GLN A 437 22.47 -3.18 -29.53
CA GLN A 437 22.69 -3.48 -30.94
C GLN A 437 24.12 -4.01 -31.18
N ALA A 438 25.13 -3.25 -30.71
CA ALA A 438 26.53 -3.64 -30.86
C ALA A 438 26.88 -4.93 -30.09
N ILE A 439 26.28 -5.12 -28.90
CA ILE A 439 26.38 -6.36 -28.11
C ILE A 439 25.79 -7.54 -28.91
N GLY A 440 24.64 -7.36 -29.52
CA GLY A 440 23.96 -8.37 -30.33
C GLY A 440 24.80 -8.81 -31.54
N GLU A 441 25.34 -7.83 -32.26
CA GLU A 441 26.23 -8.10 -33.40
C GLU A 441 27.49 -8.87 -32.98
N ARG A 442 28.10 -8.48 -31.84
CA ARG A 442 29.24 -9.21 -31.29
C ARG A 442 28.88 -10.65 -30.91
N LEU A 443 27.78 -10.85 -30.16
CA LEU A 443 27.33 -12.16 -29.73
C LEU A 443 26.95 -13.06 -30.93
N ALA A 444 26.34 -12.49 -31.97
CA ALA A 444 26.02 -13.21 -33.20
C ALA A 444 27.28 -13.74 -33.90
N ARG A 445 28.36 -12.90 -33.96
CA ARG A 445 29.67 -13.34 -34.51
C ARG A 445 30.30 -14.46 -33.69
N LEU A 446 30.26 -14.37 -32.34
CA LEU A 446 30.83 -15.36 -31.44
C LEU A 446 30.07 -16.69 -31.45
N ARG A 447 28.77 -16.67 -31.74
CA ARG A 447 27.89 -17.83 -31.77
C ARG A 447 27.86 -18.55 -33.13
N LYS A 448 28.43 -17.96 -34.17
CA LYS A 448 28.60 -18.68 -35.46
C LYS A 448 29.61 -19.80 -35.30
N LYS A 449 29.21 -21.05 -35.63
CA LYS A 449 30.14 -22.16 -35.64
C LYS A 449 31.22 -21.87 -36.73
N PRO A 450 32.50 -22.17 -36.49
CA PRO A 450 33.51 -22.13 -37.56
C PRO A 450 33.10 -23.15 -38.62
N GLY A 451 32.77 -22.67 -39.84
CA GLY A 451 32.47 -23.53 -40.98
C GLY A 451 31.02 -23.56 -41.47
N SER A 452 30.15 -22.61 -41.06
CA SER A 452 28.83 -22.41 -41.69
C SER A 452 28.79 -21.12 -42.51
#